data_970433ff47e583cfd98f95df14870f90
#
_entry.id   970433ff47e583cfd98f95df14870f90
#
_cell.length_a   1.000
_cell.length_b   1.000
_cell.length_c   1.000
_cell.angle_alpha   90.00
_cell.angle_beta   90.00
_cell.angle_gamma   90.00
#
_symmetry.space_group_name_H-M   'P 1'
#
loop_
_entity.id
_entity.type
_entity.pdbx_description
1 polymer ?
#
loop_
_entity_poly.entity_id
_entity_poly.type
_entity_poly.pdbx_seq_one_letter_code
_entity_poly.pdbx_strand_id
1 'polypeptide(L)'
;MAPGESAQAAGLALGRRITEVFRQPFVLDTQHVVVSLSMGLVCYPEQADDPAMLLRHADTAMYAAKRAGRNQLCLFDRSLELAVQDSLRLDGALRQALSGQEFSLVYQPILLAEAGALIKVEALIRWHSPSLGWVSPDRFIPVAEESGLIVPLGRWVLQEACRQLAQWRQENPQSSGLRMSVNVAAWQLADADFVTDVQEALAANALLPETLELELTERTLIAEDPTIEQNLSTLRQQGVKVALDDFGTGFSSLSYLSRIPLDTLKMDRSFIAELESSRRCRDLVQHIIAMGRSLGLQLVAEGVETAEQAETLTRFGCHLLQGYHFSRPLPPAELAERYFQSRLPG
;
A
#
# COMPACT_ATOMS: atom_id res chain seq x y z
N MET A 1 -5.83 -5.60 -43.66
CA MET A 1 -4.95 -4.46 -43.35
C MET A 1 -5.15 -3.39 -44.39
N ALA A 2 -5.38 -2.17 -43.98
CA ALA A 2 -5.39 -1.03 -44.93
C ALA A 2 -3.96 -0.81 -45.47
N PRO A 3 -3.77 -0.37 -46.70
CA PRO A 3 -2.48 -0.11 -47.29
C PRO A 3 -1.74 0.97 -46.47
N GLY A 4 -0.59 0.61 -45.84
CA GLY A 4 0.23 1.51 -45.04
C GLY A 4 0.07 1.38 -43.52
N GLU A 5 -0.76 0.50 -42.99
CA GLU A 5 -0.93 0.25 -41.58
C GLU A 5 0.08 -0.82 -41.10
N SER A 6 0.86 -0.54 -40.04
CA SER A 6 1.79 -1.53 -39.49
C SER A 6 1.03 -2.68 -38.83
N ALA A 7 1.59 -3.89 -38.85
CA ALA A 7 1.00 -5.07 -38.18
C ALA A 7 0.70 -4.79 -36.71
N GLN A 8 1.56 -4.05 -36.04
CA GLN A 8 1.41 -3.61 -34.67
C GLN A 8 0.17 -2.71 -34.48
N ALA A 9 -0.03 -1.70 -35.34
CA ALA A 9 -1.18 -0.80 -35.25
C ALA A 9 -2.50 -1.55 -35.45
N ALA A 10 -2.56 -2.44 -36.47
CA ALA A 10 -3.70 -3.28 -36.72
C ALA A 10 -4.01 -4.22 -35.55
N GLY A 11 -2.99 -4.85 -34.96
CA GLY A 11 -3.12 -5.70 -33.78
C GLY A 11 -3.63 -4.95 -32.55
N LEU A 12 -3.11 -3.75 -32.28
CA LEU A 12 -3.59 -2.89 -31.18
C LEU A 12 -5.04 -2.46 -31.40
N ALA A 13 -5.42 -2.09 -32.64
CA ALA A 13 -6.80 -1.73 -32.96
C ALA A 13 -7.76 -2.90 -32.77
N LEU A 14 -7.36 -4.12 -33.21
CA LEU A 14 -8.14 -5.33 -32.99
C LEU A 14 -8.31 -5.63 -31.50
N GLY A 15 -7.23 -5.60 -30.72
CA GLY A 15 -7.27 -5.83 -29.30
C GLY A 15 -8.17 -4.85 -28.53
N ARG A 16 -8.13 -3.57 -28.87
CA ARG A 16 -9.05 -2.56 -28.31
C ARG A 16 -10.52 -2.88 -28.62
N ARG A 17 -10.82 -3.28 -29.84
CA ARG A 17 -12.20 -3.68 -30.23
C ARG A 17 -12.66 -4.91 -29.43
N ILE A 18 -11.80 -5.89 -29.24
CA ILE A 18 -12.12 -7.08 -28.42
C ILE A 18 -12.40 -6.65 -26.99
N THR A 19 -11.53 -5.83 -26.36
CA THR A 19 -11.73 -5.34 -25.00
C THR A 19 -13.07 -4.59 -24.87
N GLU A 20 -13.44 -3.78 -25.87
CA GLU A 20 -14.71 -3.02 -25.85
C GLU A 20 -15.94 -3.94 -25.89
N VAL A 21 -15.88 -5.04 -26.65
CA VAL A 21 -16.97 -6.03 -26.68
C VAL A 21 -17.15 -6.68 -25.30
N PHE A 22 -16.06 -6.98 -24.60
CA PHE A 22 -16.11 -7.63 -23.28
C PHE A 22 -16.45 -6.67 -22.12
N ARG A 23 -16.49 -5.35 -22.36
CA ARG A 23 -16.99 -4.39 -21.37
C ARG A 23 -18.50 -4.48 -21.13
N GLN A 24 -19.25 -5.00 -22.10
CA GLN A 24 -20.69 -5.19 -21.95
C GLN A 24 -20.98 -6.51 -21.23
N PRO A 25 -21.92 -6.51 -20.27
CA PRO A 25 -22.31 -7.75 -19.62
C PRO A 25 -22.87 -8.76 -20.61
N PHE A 26 -22.46 -10.01 -20.49
CA PHE A 26 -23.06 -11.11 -21.22
C PHE A 26 -24.33 -11.58 -20.48
N VAL A 27 -25.39 -11.77 -21.22
CA VAL A 27 -26.65 -12.31 -20.69
C VAL A 27 -26.61 -13.84 -20.81
N LEU A 28 -26.52 -14.51 -19.68
CA LEU A 28 -26.62 -15.98 -19.58
C LEU A 28 -27.92 -16.31 -18.85
N ASP A 29 -28.90 -16.77 -19.59
CA ASP A 29 -30.27 -16.98 -19.11
C ASP A 29 -30.89 -15.71 -18.51
N THR A 30 -30.95 -15.62 -17.19
CA THR A 30 -31.48 -14.45 -16.44
C THR A 30 -30.38 -13.65 -15.72
N GLN A 31 -29.12 -14.05 -15.86
CA GLN A 31 -27.99 -13.44 -15.15
C GLN A 31 -27.14 -12.58 -16.10
N HIS A 32 -26.75 -11.41 -15.63
CA HIS A 32 -25.77 -10.55 -16.29
C HIS A 32 -24.38 -10.89 -15.76
N VAL A 33 -23.52 -11.43 -16.61
CA VAL A 33 -22.13 -11.80 -16.26
C VAL A 33 -21.16 -10.82 -16.90
N VAL A 34 -20.36 -10.14 -16.11
CA VAL A 34 -19.26 -9.30 -16.59
C VAL A 34 -17.99 -10.12 -16.65
N VAL A 35 -17.38 -10.19 -17.83
CA VAL A 35 -16.15 -10.94 -18.07
C VAL A 35 -15.06 -9.96 -18.48
N SER A 36 -13.90 -10.03 -17.86
CA SER A 36 -12.72 -9.25 -18.26
C SER A 36 -11.72 -10.11 -19.03
N LEU A 37 -10.99 -9.48 -19.95
CA LEU A 37 -10.03 -10.17 -20.81
C LEU A 37 -8.64 -9.53 -20.75
N SER A 38 -7.62 -10.30 -20.44
CA SER A 38 -6.22 -9.88 -20.54
C SER A 38 -5.58 -10.51 -21.78
N MET A 39 -4.97 -9.68 -22.62
CA MET A 39 -4.42 -10.10 -23.91
C MET A 39 -2.95 -9.75 -24.03
N GLY A 40 -2.18 -10.66 -24.66
CA GLY A 40 -0.82 -10.41 -25.13
C GLY A 40 -0.80 -10.29 -26.65
N LEU A 41 -0.11 -9.29 -27.16
CA LEU A 41 0.10 -9.06 -28.60
C LEU A 41 1.58 -9.22 -28.96
N VAL A 42 1.86 -9.98 -29.99
CA VAL A 42 3.20 -10.15 -30.55
C VAL A 42 3.11 -9.98 -32.06
N CYS A 43 4.10 -9.31 -32.65
CA CYS A 43 4.20 -9.09 -34.08
C CYS A 43 5.30 -9.96 -34.70
N TYR A 44 4.93 -10.68 -35.76
CA TYR A 44 5.89 -11.43 -36.59
C TYR A 44 6.20 -10.64 -37.87
N PRO A 45 7.44 -10.60 -38.36
CA PRO A 45 8.62 -11.26 -37.77
C PRO A 45 9.38 -10.43 -36.73
N GLU A 46 8.95 -9.21 -36.41
CA GLU A 46 9.72 -8.22 -35.66
C GLU A 46 10.04 -8.65 -34.22
N GLN A 47 9.17 -9.45 -33.61
CA GLN A 47 9.26 -9.82 -32.19
C GLN A 47 9.44 -11.34 -31.95
N ALA A 48 9.52 -12.15 -33.02
CA ALA A 48 9.77 -13.58 -32.91
C ALA A 48 10.27 -14.15 -34.24
N ASP A 49 11.13 -15.17 -34.18
CA ASP A 49 11.73 -15.82 -35.35
C ASP A 49 11.02 -17.12 -35.71
N ASP A 50 10.31 -17.74 -34.76
CA ASP A 50 9.61 -19.02 -34.91
C ASP A 50 8.28 -19.07 -34.15
N PRO A 51 7.39 -20.03 -34.44
CA PRO A 51 6.08 -20.16 -33.79
C PRO A 51 6.16 -20.41 -32.29
N ALA A 52 7.16 -21.12 -31.79
CA ALA A 52 7.30 -21.41 -30.37
C ALA A 52 7.68 -20.12 -29.60
N MET A 53 8.54 -19.31 -30.19
CA MET A 53 8.90 -17.99 -29.66
C MET A 53 7.71 -17.02 -29.67
N LEU A 54 6.90 -17.04 -30.75
CA LEU A 54 5.65 -16.25 -30.80
C LEU A 54 4.71 -16.57 -29.63
N LEU A 55 4.44 -17.84 -29.38
CA LEU A 55 3.57 -18.26 -28.28
C LEU A 55 4.15 -17.87 -26.93
N ARG A 56 5.44 -18.09 -26.70
CA ARG A 56 6.11 -17.71 -25.45
C ARG A 56 6.04 -16.20 -25.20
N HIS A 57 6.29 -15.38 -26.23
CA HIS A 57 6.23 -13.93 -26.12
C HIS A 57 4.77 -13.43 -25.93
N ALA A 58 3.79 -14.10 -26.56
CA ALA A 58 2.38 -13.78 -26.36
C ALA A 58 1.93 -14.10 -24.92
N ASP A 59 2.37 -15.24 -24.37
CA ASP A 59 2.10 -15.60 -22.98
C ASP A 59 2.74 -14.60 -21.99
N THR A 60 3.99 -14.19 -22.27
CA THR A 60 4.69 -13.16 -21.47
C THR A 60 3.92 -11.84 -21.47
N ALA A 61 3.49 -11.37 -22.64
CA ALA A 61 2.72 -10.14 -22.76
C ALA A 61 1.32 -10.25 -22.11
N MET A 62 0.65 -11.40 -22.24
CA MET A 62 -0.62 -11.68 -21.57
C MET A 62 -0.46 -11.68 -20.05
N TYR A 63 0.60 -12.30 -19.54
CA TYR A 63 0.92 -12.29 -18.11
C TYR A 63 1.19 -10.88 -17.60
N ALA A 64 1.94 -10.07 -18.36
CA ALA A 64 2.15 -8.66 -18.04
C ALA A 64 0.82 -7.88 -18.01
N ALA A 65 -0.11 -8.14 -18.94
CA ALA A 65 -1.43 -7.54 -18.94
C ALA A 65 -2.24 -7.91 -17.68
N LYS A 66 -2.14 -9.16 -17.20
CA LYS A 66 -2.77 -9.60 -15.95
C LYS A 66 -2.21 -8.86 -14.74
N ARG A 67 -0.89 -8.69 -14.68
CA ARG A 67 -0.20 -7.97 -13.60
C ARG A 67 -0.52 -6.48 -13.58
N ALA A 68 -0.59 -5.84 -14.74
CA ALA A 68 -0.88 -4.41 -14.84
C ALA A 68 -2.36 -4.04 -14.56
N GLY A 69 -3.10 -4.92 -13.85
CA GLY A 69 -4.48 -4.65 -13.43
C GLY A 69 -5.56 -5.39 -14.23
N ARG A 70 -5.18 -6.40 -15.03
CA ARG A 70 -6.10 -7.18 -15.88
C ARG A 70 -6.86 -6.32 -16.89
N ASN A 71 -7.83 -6.89 -17.59
CA ASN A 71 -8.76 -6.23 -18.52
C ASN A 71 -8.08 -5.28 -19.53
N GLN A 72 -6.94 -5.67 -20.07
CA GLN A 72 -6.15 -4.86 -20.99
C GLN A 72 -5.33 -5.69 -21.98
N LEU A 73 -4.87 -5.01 -23.03
CA LEU A 73 -3.96 -5.53 -24.02
C LEU A 73 -2.53 -5.03 -23.73
N CYS A 74 -1.58 -5.97 -23.68
CA CYS A 74 -0.16 -5.66 -23.58
C CYS A 74 0.55 -6.08 -24.89
N LEU A 75 1.32 -5.16 -25.47
CA LEU A 75 2.22 -5.50 -26.58
C LEU A 75 3.51 -6.06 -26.00
N PHE A 76 4.00 -7.17 -26.56
CA PHE A 76 5.27 -7.74 -26.16
C PHE A 76 6.42 -6.75 -26.37
N ASP A 77 7.26 -6.67 -25.39
CA ASP A 77 8.54 -5.97 -25.38
C ASP A 77 9.53 -6.84 -24.60
N ARG A 78 10.81 -6.80 -24.96
CA ARG A 78 11.87 -7.54 -24.24
C ARG A 78 11.97 -7.18 -22.76
N SER A 79 11.62 -5.95 -22.39
CA SER A 79 11.57 -5.54 -20.99
C SER A 79 10.52 -6.32 -20.17
N LEU A 80 9.42 -6.74 -20.80
CA LEU A 80 8.39 -7.56 -20.16
C LEU A 80 8.90 -8.97 -19.85
N GLU A 81 9.71 -9.57 -20.72
CA GLU A 81 10.30 -10.88 -20.46
C GLU A 81 11.21 -10.83 -19.22
N LEU A 82 12.04 -9.80 -19.11
CA LEU A 82 12.89 -9.58 -17.94
C LEU A 82 12.06 -9.35 -16.67
N ALA A 83 10.98 -8.56 -16.76
CA ALA A 83 10.10 -8.29 -15.63
C ALA A 83 9.37 -9.55 -15.14
N VAL A 84 8.92 -10.41 -16.07
CA VAL A 84 8.28 -11.70 -15.72
C VAL A 84 9.29 -12.66 -15.07
N GLN A 85 10.51 -12.75 -15.62
CA GLN A 85 11.55 -13.58 -15.01
C GLN A 85 11.95 -13.08 -13.61
N ASP A 86 12.07 -11.76 -13.43
CA ASP A 86 12.35 -11.15 -12.13
C ASP A 86 11.24 -11.45 -11.12
N SER A 87 9.98 -11.37 -11.55
CA SER A 87 8.83 -11.70 -10.71
C SER A 87 8.80 -13.17 -10.27
N LEU A 88 9.06 -14.10 -11.19
CA LEU A 88 9.14 -15.53 -10.85
C LEU A 88 10.28 -15.82 -9.87
N ARG A 89 11.40 -15.14 -10.06
CA ARG A 89 12.55 -15.25 -9.15
C ARG A 89 12.20 -14.68 -7.77
N LEU A 90 11.50 -13.54 -7.72
CA LEU A 90 11.03 -12.94 -6.48
C LEU A 90 10.02 -13.83 -5.76
N ASP A 91 9.04 -14.42 -6.46
CA ASP A 91 8.05 -15.34 -5.86
C ASP A 91 8.74 -16.57 -5.22
N GLY A 92 9.67 -17.19 -5.93
CA GLY A 92 10.45 -18.31 -5.40
C GLY A 92 11.26 -17.94 -4.17
N ALA A 93 11.90 -16.77 -4.17
CA ALA A 93 12.67 -16.28 -3.04
C ALA A 93 11.77 -15.88 -1.84
N LEU A 94 10.60 -15.26 -2.09
CA LEU A 94 9.62 -14.89 -1.05
C LEU A 94 9.11 -16.11 -0.26
N ARG A 95 8.84 -17.23 -0.95
CA ARG A 95 8.41 -18.48 -0.30
C ARG A 95 9.45 -19.00 0.68
N GLN A 96 10.73 -18.85 0.35
CA GLN A 96 11.84 -19.24 1.23
C GLN A 96 12.02 -18.24 2.37
N ALA A 97 11.89 -16.95 2.09
CA ALA A 97 12.08 -15.86 3.03
C ALA A 97 11.12 -15.90 4.23
N LEU A 98 9.86 -16.33 4.03
CA LEU A 98 8.86 -16.47 5.10
C LEU A 98 9.30 -17.43 6.22
N SER A 99 10.12 -18.44 5.90
CA SER A 99 10.69 -19.35 6.89
C SER A 99 12.12 -19.00 7.30
N GLY A 100 12.78 -18.08 6.58
CA GLY A 100 14.23 -17.83 6.62
C GLY A 100 14.69 -16.67 7.46
N GLN A 101 13.82 -15.98 8.19
CA GLN A 101 14.15 -14.76 8.96
C GLN A 101 14.81 -13.64 8.11
N GLU A 102 14.42 -13.52 6.84
CA GLU A 102 14.98 -12.54 5.90
C GLU A 102 14.27 -11.18 6.00
N PHE A 103 13.13 -11.10 6.70
CA PHE A 103 12.37 -9.88 6.90
C PHE A 103 12.74 -9.19 8.20
N SER A 104 12.67 -7.87 8.18
CA SER A 104 12.80 -7.01 9.35
C SER A 104 11.85 -5.82 9.25
N LEU A 105 11.55 -5.17 10.39
CA LEU A 105 10.80 -3.93 10.42
C LEU A 105 11.73 -2.78 10.76
N VAL A 106 11.52 -1.67 10.07
CA VAL A 106 12.00 -0.35 10.47
C VAL A 106 10.80 0.54 10.76
N TYR A 107 10.99 1.57 11.53
CA TYR A 107 9.88 2.36 12.05
C TYR A 107 10.07 3.84 11.71
N GLN A 108 9.04 4.45 11.13
CA GLN A 108 9.07 5.87 10.84
C GLN A 108 8.22 6.63 11.87
N PRO A 109 8.79 7.65 12.53
CA PRO A 109 8.07 8.41 13.54
C PRO A 109 7.04 9.35 12.92
N ILE A 110 5.88 9.44 13.57
CA ILE A 110 4.83 10.44 13.33
C ILE A 110 4.78 11.33 14.56
N LEU A 111 5.11 12.61 14.37
CA LEU A 111 5.32 13.56 15.45
C LEU A 111 4.19 14.57 15.55
N LEU A 112 3.93 15.04 16.75
CA LEU A 112 3.15 16.23 16.99
C LEU A 112 4.01 17.46 16.66
N ALA A 113 3.62 18.25 15.65
CA ALA A 113 4.43 19.33 15.09
C ALA A 113 4.89 20.36 16.13
N GLU A 114 3.99 20.78 17.02
CA GLU A 114 4.25 21.85 17.99
C GLU A 114 5.22 21.43 19.11
N ALA A 115 5.14 20.17 19.53
CA ALA A 115 5.91 19.66 20.67
C ALA A 115 7.09 18.79 20.27
N GLY A 116 7.18 18.36 19.00
CA GLY A 116 8.14 17.34 18.55
C GLY A 116 7.96 15.99 19.24
N ALA A 117 6.80 15.79 19.89
CA ALA A 117 6.50 14.57 20.63
C ALA A 117 6.15 13.43 19.68
N LEU A 118 6.71 12.25 19.93
CA LEU A 118 6.38 11.03 19.20
C LEU A 118 4.99 10.53 19.63
N ILE A 119 4.07 10.43 18.67
CA ILE A 119 2.69 10.02 18.91
C ILE A 119 2.44 8.62 18.37
N LYS A 120 2.94 8.35 17.15
CA LYS A 120 2.78 7.08 16.45
C LYS A 120 4.10 6.70 15.78
N VAL A 121 4.21 5.44 15.43
CA VAL A 121 5.25 4.93 14.53
C VAL A 121 4.60 4.07 13.47
N GLU A 122 5.02 4.24 12.23
CA GLU A 122 4.64 3.37 11.12
C GLU A 122 5.67 2.26 10.96
N ALA A 123 5.20 1.01 10.99
CA ALA A 123 6.01 -0.18 10.77
C ALA A 123 6.18 -0.44 9.27
N LEU A 124 7.42 -0.43 8.81
CA LEU A 124 7.77 -0.56 7.39
C LEU A 124 8.64 -1.79 7.18
N ILE A 125 8.13 -2.75 6.42
CA ILE A 125 8.84 -4.00 6.13
C ILE A 125 10.08 -3.76 5.28
N ARG A 126 11.14 -4.51 5.59
CA ARG A 126 12.38 -4.59 4.82
C ARG A 126 12.72 -6.04 4.56
N TRP A 127 13.17 -6.32 3.35
CA TRP A 127 13.61 -7.65 2.96
C TRP A 127 15.06 -7.64 2.53
N HIS A 128 15.87 -8.46 3.20
CA HIS A 128 17.26 -8.73 2.82
C HIS A 128 17.40 -10.21 2.47
N SER A 129 17.36 -10.51 1.17
CA SER A 129 17.51 -11.88 0.69
C SER A 129 18.97 -12.25 0.53
N PRO A 130 19.42 -13.45 0.95
CA PRO A 130 20.77 -13.93 0.71
C PRO A 130 21.17 -14.00 -0.75
N SER A 131 20.20 -14.21 -1.66
CA SER A 131 20.44 -14.36 -3.08
C SER A 131 20.19 -13.08 -3.90
N LEU A 132 19.37 -12.12 -3.39
CA LEU A 132 18.95 -10.92 -4.10
C LEU A 132 19.48 -9.63 -3.46
N GLY A 133 20.05 -9.71 -2.23
CA GLY A 133 20.41 -8.54 -1.43
C GLY A 133 19.16 -7.80 -0.93
N TRP A 134 19.26 -6.49 -0.77
CA TRP A 134 18.14 -5.63 -0.39
C TRP A 134 17.10 -5.54 -1.50
N VAL A 135 15.86 -5.94 -1.20
CA VAL A 135 14.72 -5.87 -2.12
C VAL A 135 13.73 -4.82 -1.63
N SER A 136 13.40 -3.86 -2.49
CA SER A 136 12.42 -2.79 -2.15
C SER A 136 11.02 -3.37 -1.97
N PRO A 137 10.23 -2.86 -1.00
CA PRO A 137 8.81 -3.18 -0.85
C PRO A 137 8.01 -3.01 -2.14
N ASP A 138 8.26 -1.97 -2.93
CA ASP A 138 7.60 -1.71 -4.22
C ASP A 138 7.80 -2.85 -5.24
N ARG A 139 8.85 -3.66 -5.09
CA ARG A 139 9.12 -4.80 -5.97
C ARG A 139 8.49 -6.09 -5.45
N PHE A 140 8.56 -6.37 -4.15
CA PHE A 140 8.13 -7.67 -3.65
C PHE A 140 6.68 -7.69 -3.14
N ILE A 141 6.11 -6.58 -2.66
CA ILE A 141 4.71 -6.54 -2.20
C ILE A 141 3.73 -6.89 -3.32
N PRO A 142 3.83 -6.31 -4.55
CA PRO A 142 2.95 -6.72 -5.64
C PRO A 142 3.05 -8.22 -5.98
N VAL A 143 4.26 -8.81 -5.89
CA VAL A 143 4.46 -10.25 -6.11
C VAL A 143 3.83 -11.07 -4.99
N ALA A 144 3.94 -10.62 -3.74
CA ALA A 144 3.30 -11.26 -2.59
C ALA A 144 1.77 -11.23 -2.69
N GLU A 145 1.19 -10.12 -3.16
CA GLU A 145 -0.24 -9.99 -3.40
C GLU A 145 -0.73 -10.96 -4.49
N GLU A 146 -0.04 -10.98 -5.64
CA GLU A 146 -0.38 -11.86 -6.76
C GLU A 146 -0.31 -13.36 -6.42
N SER A 147 0.66 -13.73 -5.59
CA SER A 147 0.90 -15.12 -5.19
C SER A 147 0.14 -15.55 -3.92
N GLY A 148 -0.59 -14.62 -3.27
CA GLY A 148 -1.25 -14.86 -2.00
C GLY A 148 -0.32 -14.90 -0.78
N LEU A 149 0.99 -14.72 -0.98
CA LEU A 149 1.98 -14.69 0.10
C LEU A 149 1.85 -13.45 0.99
N ILE A 150 1.11 -12.45 0.55
CA ILE A 150 0.84 -11.23 1.33
C ILE A 150 0.09 -11.56 2.64
N VAL A 151 -0.74 -12.60 2.68
CA VAL A 151 -1.48 -13.00 3.88
C VAL A 151 -0.52 -13.51 4.98
N PRO A 152 0.32 -14.55 4.76
CA PRO A 152 1.27 -14.98 5.78
C PRO A 152 2.34 -13.93 6.09
N LEU A 153 2.74 -13.11 5.10
CA LEU A 153 3.69 -12.02 5.32
C LEU A 153 3.10 -10.95 6.24
N GLY A 154 1.86 -10.55 6.00
CA GLY A 154 1.19 -9.55 6.83
C GLY A 154 0.89 -10.04 8.24
N ARG A 155 0.57 -11.34 8.42
CA ARG A 155 0.49 -11.96 9.75
C ARG A 155 1.81 -11.80 10.52
N TRP A 156 2.94 -12.09 9.85
CA TRP A 156 4.26 -11.89 10.44
C TRP A 156 4.51 -10.42 10.80
N VAL A 157 4.16 -9.47 9.91
CA VAL A 157 4.31 -8.03 10.16
C VAL A 157 3.51 -7.61 11.39
N LEU A 158 2.24 -8.02 11.51
CA LEU A 158 1.39 -7.71 12.66
C LEU A 158 1.98 -8.23 13.97
N GLN A 159 2.41 -9.49 13.98
CA GLN A 159 3.03 -10.11 15.16
C GLN A 159 4.30 -9.38 15.58
N GLU A 160 5.19 -9.08 14.64
CA GLU A 160 6.46 -8.42 14.94
C GLU A 160 6.26 -6.95 15.34
N ALA A 161 5.34 -6.22 14.72
CA ALA A 161 5.00 -4.85 15.08
C ALA A 161 4.42 -4.78 16.50
N CYS A 162 3.48 -5.67 16.84
CA CYS A 162 2.92 -5.75 18.20
C CYS A 162 3.99 -6.15 19.24
N ARG A 163 4.84 -7.12 18.92
CA ARG A 163 5.94 -7.54 19.79
C ARG A 163 6.88 -6.37 20.09
N GLN A 164 7.26 -5.62 19.05
CA GLN A 164 8.17 -4.48 19.20
C GLN A 164 7.54 -3.34 20.00
N LEU A 165 6.25 -3.04 19.78
CA LEU A 165 5.52 -2.02 20.56
C LEU A 165 5.48 -2.41 22.05
N ALA A 166 5.18 -3.66 22.36
CA ALA A 166 5.16 -4.16 23.74
C ALA A 166 6.51 -4.05 24.40
N GLN A 167 7.58 -4.43 23.68
CA GLN A 167 8.95 -4.30 24.17
C GLN A 167 9.29 -2.85 24.51
N TRP A 168 9.01 -1.90 23.63
CA TRP A 168 9.25 -0.47 23.90
C TRP A 168 8.49 0.03 25.13
N ARG A 169 7.22 -0.37 25.30
CA ARG A 169 6.41 0.03 26.45
C ARG A 169 6.92 -0.53 27.77
N GLN A 170 7.49 -1.74 27.75
CA GLN A 170 8.11 -2.33 28.94
C GLN A 170 9.44 -1.67 29.31
N GLU A 171 10.27 -1.40 28.31
CA GLU A 171 11.61 -0.83 28.51
C GLU A 171 11.58 0.68 28.78
N ASN A 172 10.56 1.38 28.27
CA ASN A 172 10.50 2.85 28.27
C ASN A 172 9.11 3.36 28.69
N PRO A 173 8.91 3.79 29.93
CA PRO A 173 7.61 4.31 30.41
C PRO A 173 7.06 5.47 29.60
N GLN A 174 7.93 6.26 28.93
CA GLN A 174 7.53 7.37 28.07
C GLN A 174 6.81 6.92 26.79
N SER A 175 6.98 5.67 26.39
CA SER A 175 6.30 5.09 25.22
C SER A 175 4.92 4.52 25.53
N SER A 176 4.39 4.69 26.77
CA SER A 176 3.08 4.16 27.18
C SER A 176 1.92 4.62 26.30
N GLY A 177 1.96 5.83 25.76
CA GLY A 177 0.97 6.39 24.84
C GLY A 177 1.25 6.14 23.36
N LEU A 178 2.38 5.48 23.02
CA LEU A 178 2.77 5.25 21.64
C LEU A 178 1.79 4.31 20.93
N ARG A 179 1.43 4.62 19.69
CA ARG A 179 0.64 3.77 18.80
C ARG A 179 1.51 3.22 17.68
N MET A 180 1.11 2.05 17.18
CA MET A 180 1.74 1.38 16.05
C MET A 180 0.79 1.40 14.85
N SER A 181 1.25 1.95 13.73
CA SER A 181 0.55 1.87 12.45
C SER A 181 1.15 0.75 11.59
N VAL A 182 0.29 -0.04 10.96
CA VAL A 182 0.67 -1.18 10.12
C VAL A 182 -0.11 -1.15 8.82
N ASN A 183 0.59 -1.17 7.70
CA ASN A 183 0.00 -1.28 6.37
C ASN A 183 -0.64 -2.64 6.15
N VAL A 184 -1.87 -2.67 5.62
CA VAL A 184 -2.63 -3.90 5.37
C VAL A 184 -3.16 -3.92 3.94
N ALA A 185 -2.90 -5.01 3.23
CA ALA A 185 -3.39 -5.22 1.87
C ALA A 185 -4.85 -5.70 1.85
N ALA A 186 -5.56 -5.43 0.74
CA ALA A 186 -6.95 -5.85 0.55
C ALA A 186 -7.14 -7.37 0.72
N TRP A 187 -6.20 -8.16 0.20
CA TRP A 187 -6.22 -9.62 0.31
C TRP A 187 -6.15 -10.14 1.76
N GLN A 188 -5.45 -9.42 2.64
CA GLN A 188 -5.40 -9.76 4.06
C GLN A 188 -6.72 -9.45 4.75
N LEU A 189 -7.31 -8.28 4.44
CA LEU A 189 -8.60 -7.87 4.99
C LEU A 189 -9.75 -8.78 4.54
N ALA A 190 -9.67 -9.37 3.35
CA ALA A 190 -10.63 -10.33 2.83
C ALA A 190 -10.44 -11.75 3.40
N ASP A 191 -9.33 -12.01 4.10
CA ASP A 191 -9.07 -13.31 4.72
C ASP A 191 -9.99 -13.52 5.93
N ALA A 192 -10.57 -14.72 6.04
CA ALA A 192 -11.50 -15.07 7.11
C ALA A 192 -10.84 -15.08 8.50
N ASP A 193 -9.54 -15.34 8.56
CA ASP A 193 -8.78 -15.42 9.80
C ASP A 193 -8.19 -14.07 10.23
N PHE A 194 -8.32 -13.01 9.41
CA PHE A 194 -7.65 -11.74 9.66
C PHE A 194 -7.98 -11.10 11.02
N VAL A 195 -9.27 -11.14 11.41
CA VAL A 195 -9.70 -10.63 12.74
C VAL A 195 -9.01 -11.41 13.87
N THR A 196 -8.93 -12.73 13.73
CA THR A 196 -8.26 -13.61 14.69
C THR A 196 -6.76 -13.32 14.75
N ASP A 197 -6.10 -13.13 13.60
CA ASP A 197 -4.68 -12.80 13.51
C ASP A 197 -4.34 -11.51 14.28
N VAL A 198 -5.19 -10.46 14.12
CA VAL A 198 -5.02 -9.19 14.85
C VAL A 198 -5.24 -9.39 16.35
N GLN A 199 -6.28 -10.13 16.74
CA GLN A 199 -6.58 -10.41 18.16
C GLN A 199 -5.46 -11.19 18.82
N GLU A 200 -4.93 -12.22 18.16
CA GLU A 200 -3.82 -13.03 18.66
C GLU A 200 -2.54 -12.20 18.80
N ALA A 201 -2.21 -11.35 17.81
CA ALA A 201 -1.06 -10.47 17.88
C ALA A 201 -1.12 -9.49 19.05
N LEU A 202 -2.29 -8.91 19.32
CA LEU A 202 -2.51 -8.01 20.46
C LEU A 202 -2.47 -8.77 21.79
N ALA A 203 -3.19 -9.89 21.89
CA ALA A 203 -3.30 -10.68 23.12
C ALA A 203 -1.95 -11.29 23.55
N ALA A 204 -1.18 -11.83 22.60
CA ALA A 204 0.15 -12.41 22.87
C ALA A 204 1.14 -11.38 23.46
N ASN A 205 0.90 -10.10 23.21
CA ASN A 205 1.76 -9.00 23.65
C ASN A 205 1.11 -8.12 24.75
N ALA A 206 -0.03 -8.52 25.29
CA ALA A 206 -0.80 -7.78 26.30
C ALA A 206 -1.06 -6.31 25.90
N LEU A 207 -1.30 -6.07 24.62
CA LEU A 207 -1.60 -4.74 24.07
C LEU A 207 -3.09 -4.49 24.02
N LEU A 208 -3.49 -3.24 24.30
CA LEU A 208 -4.85 -2.79 24.11
C LEU A 208 -5.13 -2.50 22.62
N PRO A 209 -6.32 -2.82 22.09
CA PRO A 209 -6.62 -2.66 20.67
C PRO A 209 -6.39 -1.23 20.12
N GLU A 210 -6.67 -0.19 20.91
CA GLU A 210 -6.45 1.21 20.52
C GLU A 210 -4.98 1.59 20.31
N THR A 211 -4.05 0.70 20.61
CA THR A 211 -2.62 0.91 20.37
C THR A 211 -2.18 0.53 18.97
N LEU A 212 -3.02 -0.18 18.24
CA LEU A 212 -2.82 -0.58 16.85
C LEU A 212 -3.71 0.25 15.92
N GLU A 213 -3.11 0.74 14.84
CA GLU A 213 -3.79 1.39 13.73
C GLU A 213 -3.48 0.61 12.45
N LEU A 214 -4.51 0.24 11.70
CA LEU A 214 -4.39 -0.43 10.41
C LEU A 214 -4.49 0.61 9.29
N GLU A 215 -3.50 0.67 8.43
CA GLU A 215 -3.43 1.61 7.30
C GLU A 215 -3.87 0.92 6.02
N LEU A 216 -4.82 1.53 5.33
CA LEU A 216 -5.47 1.00 4.13
C LEU A 216 -5.39 2.01 3.02
N THR A 217 -5.00 1.59 1.81
CA THR A 217 -5.05 2.48 0.64
C THR A 217 -6.48 2.69 0.14
N GLU A 218 -6.72 3.76 -0.61
CA GLU A 218 -8.01 4.02 -1.27
C GLU A 218 -8.48 2.82 -2.11
N ARG A 219 -7.56 2.13 -2.79
CA ARG A 219 -7.88 0.96 -3.63
C ARG A 219 -8.50 -0.19 -2.84
N THR A 220 -8.07 -0.37 -1.61
CA THR A 220 -8.61 -1.39 -0.71
C THR A 220 -10.08 -1.15 -0.42
N LEU A 221 -10.48 0.12 -0.28
CA LEU A 221 -11.85 0.51 0.02
C LEU A 221 -12.79 0.46 -1.19
N ILE A 222 -12.25 0.56 -2.41
CA ILE A 222 -13.03 0.49 -3.66
C ILE A 222 -13.47 -0.96 -3.98
N ALA A 223 -12.85 -1.95 -3.38
CA ALA A 223 -13.10 -3.37 -3.70
C ALA A 223 -14.53 -3.85 -3.40
N GLU A 224 -15.37 -3.06 -2.69
CA GLU A 224 -16.78 -3.37 -2.32
C GLU A 224 -16.97 -4.83 -1.83
N ASP A 225 -15.96 -5.36 -1.11
CA ASP A 225 -16.02 -6.70 -0.55
C ASP A 225 -16.69 -6.67 0.82
N PRO A 226 -17.85 -7.35 1.00
CA PRO A 226 -18.56 -7.38 2.27
C PRO A 226 -17.71 -7.94 3.43
N THR A 227 -16.76 -8.84 3.15
CA THR A 227 -15.87 -9.42 4.15
C THR A 227 -14.93 -8.36 4.71
N ILE A 228 -14.37 -7.50 3.84
CA ILE A 228 -13.51 -6.39 4.24
C ILE A 228 -14.28 -5.43 5.17
N GLU A 229 -15.50 -5.03 4.77
CA GLU A 229 -16.33 -4.13 5.59
C GLU A 229 -16.65 -4.75 6.96
N GLN A 230 -16.99 -6.03 7.00
CA GLN A 230 -17.29 -6.76 8.22
C GLN A 230 -16.08 -6.89 9.14
N ASN A 231 -14.91 -7.26 8.61
CA ASN A 231 -13.67 -7.42 9.36
C ASN A 231 -13.22 -6.08 9.96
N LEU A 232 -13.24 -5.00 9.19
CA LEU A 232 -12.92 -3.66 9.66
C LEU A 232 -13.90 -3.19 10.75
N SER A 233 -15.20 -3.40 10.55
CA SER A 233 -16.23 -3.05 11.55
C SER A 233 -15.99 -3.81 12.86
N THR A 234 -15.69 -5.11 12.80
CA THR A 234 -15.43 -5.95 13.96
C THR A 234 -14.20 -5.47 14.74
N LEU A 235 -13.08 -5.25 14.05
CA LEU A 235 -11.84 -4.79 14.68
C LEU A 235 -12.01 -3.40 15.31
N ARG A 236 -12.73 -2.52 14.63
CA ARG A 236 -12.99 -1.18 15.14
C ARG A 236 -13.90 -1.17 16.37
N GLN A 237 -14.91 -2.03 16.41
CA GLN A 237 -15.75 -2.21 17.62
C GLN A 237 -14.93 -2.69 18.82
N GLN A 238 -13.84 -3.40 18.59
CA GLN A 238 -12.90 -3.82 19.62
C GLN A 238 -11.93 -2.71 20.03
N GLY A 239 -11.85 -1.60 19.26
CA GLY A 239 -11.02 -0.44 19.57
C GLY A 239 -9.81 -0.26 18.67
N VAL A 240 -9.51 -1.20 17.74
CA VAL A 240 -8.45 -1.05 16.72
C VAL A 240 -8.77 0.17 15.87
N LYS A 241 -7.75 0.98 15.57
CA LYS A 241 -7.88 2.19 14.77
C LYS A 241 -7.70 1.90 13.29
N VAL A 242 -8.34 2.70 12.44
CA VAL A 242 -8.26 2.56 10.98
C VAL A 242 -7.85 3.88 10.36
N ALA A 243 -6.81 3.86 9.54
CA ALA A 243 -6.32 4.98 8.78
C ALA A 243 -6.53 4.74 7.28
N LEU A 244 -6.93 5.78 6.57
CA LEU A 244 -6.89 5.83 5.12
C LEU A 244 -5.56 6.42 4.69
N ASP A 245 -4.79 5.64 3.95
CA ASP A 245 -3.48 5.99 3.43
C ASP A 245 -3.50 6.41 1.96
N ASP A 246 -2.46 7.12 1.51
CA ASP A 246 -2.28 7.63 0.13
C ASP A 246 -3.47 8.45 -0.39
N PHE A 247 -4.19 9.19 0.50
CA PHE A 247 -5.39 9.93 0.12
C PHE A 247 -5.11 10.96 -0.98
N GLY A 248 -5.90 10.85 -2.08
CA GLY A 248 -5.86 11.78 -3.21
C GLY A 248 -5.06 11.30 -4.41
N THR A 249 -4.43 10.11 -4.36
CA THR A 249 -3.68 9.53 -5.48
C THR A 249 -4.56 8.65 -6.39
N GLY A 250 -5.79 8.33 -5.95
CA GLY A 250 -6.73 7.44 -6.62
C GLY A 250 -8.02 8.12 -7.08
N PHE A 251 -9.03 7.33 -7.34
CA PHE A 251 -10.39 7.77 -7.66
C PHE A 251 -11.13 8.10 -6.34
N SER A 252 -10.79 9.23 -5.72
CA SER A 252 -11.41 9.66 -4.46
C SER A 252 -12.90 9.93 -4.63
N SER A 253 -13.72 8.90 -4.46
CA SER A 253 -15.13 9.12 -4.22
C SER A 253 -15.30 9.48 -2.73
N LEU A 254 -15.60 10.73 -2.43
CA LEU A 254 -15.93 11.19 -1.07
C LEU A 254 -17.03 10.35 -0.39
N SER A 255 -17.78 9.56 -1.18
CA SER A 255 -18.81 8.65 -0.70
C SER A 255 -18.26 7.55 0.23
N TYR A 256 -17.00 7.11 0.03
CA TYR A 256 -16.40 6.07 0.89
C TYR A 256 -16.05 6.61 2.28
N LEU A 257 -15.61 7.87 2.37
CA LEU A 257 -15.31 8.49 3.66
C LEU A 257 -16.51 8.56 4.61
N SER A 258 -17.73 8.56 4.06
CA SER A 258 -18.96 8.55 4.85
C SER A 258 -19.46 7.14 5.21
N ARG A 259 -19.04 6.10 4.48
CA ARG A 259 -19.51 4.71 4.67
C ARG A 259 -18.60 3.92 5.60
N ILE A 260 -17.30 4.12 5.47
CA ILE A 260 -16.31 3.38 6.26
C ILE A 260 -15.92 4.24 7.46
N PRO A 261 -16.04 3.71 8.65
CA PRO A 261 -15.68 4.44 9.85
C PRO A 261 -14.15 4.49 9.99
N LEU A 262 -13.57 5.61 9.58
CA LEU A 262 -12.14 5.91 9.69
C LEU A 262 -11.85 6.70 10.96
N ASP A 263 -10.62 6.57 11.47
CA ASP A 263 -10.10 7.36 12.59
C ASP A 263 -9.05 8.37 12.11
N THR A 264 -8.26 8.02 11.08
CA THR A 264 -7.15 8.82 10.57
C THR A 264 -7.23 8.96 9.04
N LEU A 265 -6.82 10.12 8.52
CA LEU A 265 -6.60 10.39 7.11
C LEU A 265 -5.16 10.81 6.92
N LYS A 266 -4.39 10.06 6.10
CA LYS A 266 -3.00 10.36 5.74
C LYS A 266 -2.98 10.99 4.36
N MET A 267 -2.42 12.20 4.27
CA MET A 267 -2.26 12.93 3.00
C MET A 267 -0.96 12.50 2.34
N ASP A 268 -1.05 12.01 1.11
CA ASP A 268 0.09 11.53 0.33
C ASP A 268 1.14 12.63 0.11
N ARG A 269 2.39 12.20 0.06
CA ARG A 269 3.58 13.04 -0.16
C ARG A 269 3.51 13.91 -1.41
N SER A 270 2.78 13.50 -2.46
CA SER A 270 2.69 14.28 -3.71
C SER A 270 2.07 15.65 -3.50
N PHE A 271 1.10 15.76 -2.58
CA PHE A 271 0.52 17.05 -2.19
C PHE A 271 1.51 17.91 -1.41
N ILE A 272 2.32 17.28 -0.57
CA ILE A 272 3.25 18.00 0.29
C ILE A 272 4.46 18.49 -0.50
N ALA A 273 4.92 17.72 -1.48
CA ALA A 273 6.04 18.09 -2.36
C ALA A 273 5.78 19.40 -3.15
N GLU A 274 4.53 19.66 -3.55
CA GLU A 274 4.13 20.84 -4.31
C GLU A 274 3.61 22.00 -3.43
N LEU A 275 3.55 21.83 -2.11
CA LEU A 275 2.93 22.77 -1.18
C LEU A 275 3.50 24.18 -1.26
N GLU A 276 4.81 24.31 -1.49
CA GLU A 276 5.52 25.60 -1.55
C GLU A 276 5.46 26.21 -2.94
N SER A 277 5.48 25.41 -4.00
CA SER A 277 5.60 25.86 -5.39
C SER A 277 4.26 26.14 -6.06
N SER A 278 3.16 25.48 -5.62
CA SER A 278 1.86 25.56 -6.26
C SER A 278 0.79 26.13 -5.33
N ARG A 279 0.26 27.34 -5.67
CA ARG A 279 -0.88 27.91 -4.95
C ARG A 279 -2.10 26.98 -5.00
N ARG A 280 -2.36 26.36 -6.15
CA ARG A 280 -3.49 25.41 -6.31
C ARG A 280 -3.35 24.21 -5.39
N CYS A 281 -2.13 23.65 -5.28
CA CYS A 281 -1.87 22.55 -4.38
C CYS A 281 -2.05 22.96 -2.91
N ARG A 282 -1.56 24.15 -2.55
CA ARG A 282 -1.74 24.73 -1.21
C ARG A 282 -3.20 24.88 -0.83
N ASP A 283 -4.01 25.45 -1.73
CA ASP A 283 -5.46 25.62 -1.53
C ASP A 283 -6.14 24.24 -1.37
N LEU A 284 -5.75 23.26 -2.18
CA LEU A 284 -6.27 21.88 -2.10
C LEU A 284 -5.93 21.23 -0.75
N VAL A 285 -4.68 21.28 -0.32
CA VAL A 285 -4.24 20.74 0.98
C VAL A 285 -5.04 21.37 2.13
N GLN A 286 -5.23 22.68 2.10
CA GLN A 286 -6.03 23.39 3.11
C GLN A 286 -7.48 22.88 3.14
N HIS A 287 -8.09 22.61 1.98
CA HIS A 287 -9.45 22.07 1.91
C HIS A 287 -9.53 20.62 2.40
N ILE A 288 -8.54 19.78 2.08
CA ILE A 288 -8.44 18.40 2.59
C ILE A 288 -8.37 18.42 4.13
N ILE A 289 -7.54 19.28 4.69
CA ILE A 289 -7.40 19.43 6.14
C ILE A 289 -8.73 19.89 6.77
N ALA A 290 -9.38 20.88 6.18
CA ALA A 290 -10.67 21.37 6.68
C ALA A 290 -11.76 20.29 6.62
N MET A 291 -11.81 19.53 5.54
CA MET A 291 -12.73 18.40 5.36
C MET A 291 -12.48 17.32 6.41
N GLY A 292 -11.25 16.83 6.56
CA GLY A 292 -10.93 15.77 7.52
C GLY A 292 -11.28 16.18 8.95
N ARG A 293 -11.00 17.44 9.33
CA ARG A 293 -11.41 17.99 10.63
C ARG A 293 -12.92 18.04 10.80
N SER A 294 -13.67 18.42 9.77
CA SER A 294 -15.14 18.46 9.84
C SER A 294 -15.76 17.07 10.00
N LEU A 295 -15.06 16.04 9.50
CA LEU A 295 -15.43 14.63 9.66
C LEU A 295 -14.94 14.02 11.00
N GLY A 296 -14.23 14.79 11.83
CA GLY A 296 -13.68 14.33 13.10
C GLY A 296 -12.49 13.37 12.96
N LEU A 297 -11.82 13.36 11.79
CA LEU A 297 -10.67 12.53 11.51
C LEU A 297 -9.39 13.15 12.06
N GLN A 298 -8.48 12.32 12.55
CA GLN A 298 -7.10 12.71 12.79
C GLN A 298 -6.39 12.83 11.44
N LEU A 299 -5.58 13.89 11.26
CA LEU A 299 -4.89 14.15 10.00
C LEU A 299 -3.39 13.94 10.18
N VAL A 300 -2.79 13.20 9.25
CA VAL A 300 -1.33 13.02 9.13
C VAL A 300 -0.90 13.54 7.76
N ALA A 301 0.13 14.38 7.71
CA ALA A 301 0.76 14.78 6.46
C ALA A 301 2.07 14.00 6.28
N GLU A 302 2.19 13.36 5.13
CA GLU A 302 3.34 12.53 4.80
C GLU A 302 4.34 13.22 3.88
N GLY A 303 5.59 12.76 3.91
CA GLY A 303 6.63 13.27 3.03
C GLY A 303 7.02 14.70 3.32
N VAL A 304 6.92 15.15 4.59
CA VAL A 304 7.41 16.48 5.01
C VAL A 304 8.93 16.48 4.96
N GLU A 305 9.51 17.34 4.11
CA GLU A 305 10.96 17.42 3.88
C GLU A 305 11.58 18.72 4.38
N THR A 306 10.77 19.80 4.54
CA THR A 306 11.27 21.12 4.95
C THR A 306 10.53 21.64 6.18
N ALA A 307 11.18 22.58 6.90
CA ALA A 307 10.57 23.29 8.02
C ALA A 307 9.38 24.16 7.56
N GLU A 308 9.46 24.75 6.36
CA GLU A 308 8.42 25.61 5.79
C GLU A 308 7.15 24.81 5.49
N GLN A 309 7.29 23.58 4.98
CA GLN A 309 6.17 22.64 4.82
C GLN A 309 5.51 22.35 6.17
N ALA A 310 6.32 22.01 7.19
CA ALA A 310 5.82 21.70 8.53
C ALA A 310 5.06 22.87 9.15
N GLU A 311 5.58 24.09 9.07
CA GLU A 311 4.92 25.31 9.55
C GLU A 311 3.62 25.60 8.81
N THR A 312 3.60 25.41 7.49
CA THR A 312 2.42 25.66 6.67
C THR A 312 1.30 24.68 7.00
N LEU A 313 1.64 23.38 7.13
CA LEU A 313 0.69 22.33 7.50
C LEU A 313 0.11 22.56 8.90
N THR A 314 0.97 22.91 9.86
CA THR A 314 0.55 23.24 11.23
C THR A 314 -0.40 24.45 11.24
N ARG A 315 -0.10 25.49 10.47
CA ARG A 315 -0.97 26.66 10.32
C ARG A 315 -2.32 26.33 9.70
N PHE A 316 -2.39 25.35 8.81
CA PHE A 316 -3.65 24.86 8.25
C PHE A 316 -4.43 23.94 9.21
N GLY A 317 -3.80 23.51 10.32
CA GLY A 317 -4.40 22.67 11.35
C GLY A 317 -4.16 21.19 11.20
N CYS A 318 -3.12 20.80 10.44
CA CYS A 318 -2.57 19.43 10.45
C CYS A 318 -1.40 19.38 11.43
N HIS A 319 -1.58 18.69 12.55
CA HIS A 319 -0.63 18.66 13.64
C HIS A 319 0.20 17.39 13.71
N LEU A 320 -0.18 16.32 13.04
CA LEU A 320 0.64 15.12 12.94
C LEU A 320 1.38 15.09 11.61
N LEU A 321 2.70 15.04 11.72
CA LEU A 321 3.60 15.15 10.57
C LEU A 321 4.55 13.96 10.53
N GLN A 322 4.79 13.47 9.31
CA GLN A 322 5.72 12.40 9.01
C GLN A 322 6.57 12.79 7.80
N GLY A 323 7.88 12.58 7.86
CA GLY A 323 8.74 12.86 6.72
C GLY A 323 10.22 12.95 7.09
N TYR A 324 11.04 13.09 6.06
CA TYR A 324 12.50 13.10 6.21
C TYR A 324 13.05 14.37 6.89
N HIS A 325 12.23 15.40 6.96
CA HIS A 325 12.55 16.56 7.81
C HIS A 325 12.77 16.16 9.26
N PHE A 326 11.97 15.22 9.76
CA PHE A 326 12.06 14.73 11.13
C PHE A 326 12.97 13.52 11.26
N SER A 327 12.67 12.48 10.48
CA SER A 327 13.45 11.24 10.46
C SER A 327 13.15 10.40 9.23
N ARG A 328 14.16 9.72 8.73
CA ARG A 328 13.97 8.53 7.90
C ARG A 328 13.46 7.38 8.78
N PRO A 329 12.89 6.31 8.18
CA PRO A 329 12.62 5.08 8.93
C PRO A 329 13.88 4.56 9.63
N LEU A 330 13.77 4.22 10.91
CA LEU A 330 14.87 3.83 11.79
C LEU A 330 14.72 2.37 12.24
N PRO A 331 15.83 1.65 12.46
CA PRO A 331 15.82 0.42 13.22
C PRO A 331 15.27 0.61 14.64
N PRO A 332 14.69 -0.43 15.28
CA PRO A 332 14.02 -0.29 16.58
C PRO A 332 14.89 0.29 17.69
N ALA A 333 16.16 -0.05 17.73
CA ALA A 333 17.10 0.45 18.74
C ALA A 333 17.39 1.94 18.56
N GLU A 334 17.61 2.40 17.32
CA GLU A 334 17.89 3.79 17.00
C GLU A 334 16.67 4.69 17.27
N LEU A 335 15.45 4.18 16.99
CA LEU A 335 14.22 4.90 17.31
C LEU A 335 14.07 5.09 18.82
N ALA A 336 14.31 4.02 19.59
CA ALA A 336 14.23 4.07 21.04
C ALA A 336 15.27 5.03 21.64
N GLU A 337 16.49 5.00 21.16
CA GLU A 337 17.55 5.93 21.57
C GLU A 337 17.17 7.38 21.29
N ARG A 338 16.59 7.66 20.12
CA ARG A 338 16.29 9.02 19.68
C ARG A 338 15.07 9.63 20.38
N TYR A 339 14.05 8.83 20.69
CA TYR A 339 12.75 9.37 21.11
C TYR A 339 12.34 8.98 22.53
N PHE A 340 12.94 7.95 23.15
CA PHE A 340 12.56 7.50 24.49
C PHE A 340 13.60 7.82 25.55
N GLN A 341 14.85 8.16 25.16
CA GLN A 341 15.80 8.62 26.15
C GLN A 341 15.39 9.98 26.67
N SER A 342 15.27 10.12 27.99
CA SER A 342 15.01 11.40 28.64
C SER A 342 16.07 12.40 28.18
N ARG A 343 15.66 13.49 27.51
CA ARG A 343 16.50 14.68 27.50
C ARG A 343 16.61 15.11 28.95
N LEU A 344 17.70 14.75 29.61
CA LEU A 344 18.07 15.39 30.86
C LEU A 344 18.09 16.89 30.57
N PRO A 345 17.32 17.72 31.32
CA PRO A 345 17.42 19.16 31.16
C PRO A 345 18.85 19.56 31.51
N GLY A 346 19.59 20.04 30.48
CA GLY A 346 20.87 20.69 30.66
C GLY A 346 20.70 22.06 31.27
#